data_61b81b85dc2db8cd47736849f3327c3e
#
_entry.id   61b81b85dc2db8cd47736849f3327c3e
#
_cell.length_a   1.000
_cell.length_b   1.000
_cell.length_c   1.000
_cell.angle_alpha   90.00
_cell.angle_beta   90.00
_cell.angle_gamma   90.00
#
_symmetry.space_group_name_H-M   'P 1'
#
loop_
_entity.id
_entity.type
_entity.pdbx_description
1 polymer ?
#
loop_
_entity_poly.entity_id
_entity_poly.type
_entity_poly.pdbx_seq_one_letter_code
_entity_poly.pdbx_strand_id
1 'polypeptide(L)'
;MGIDPGAANLGFGVVRIEGSRMVALDGGVVETSPELPIERRIERIHRELSELIEWHEPKAMALEDLYFGKNVHSAMAVGRASGAAMLAAAQRGVRCFTYTPQAIKKAVCGSGAAGKDQVQRMVGTLLGLPEPPTPDHAADALAVAICHGGYAPREAVAANGTPAVGGLAG
;
A
#
# COMPACT_ATOMS: atom_id res chain seq x y z
N MET A 1 5.72 -3.41 -1.23
CA MET A 1 4.79 -2.72 -2.14
C MET A 1 3.78 -1.95 -1.29
N GLY A 2 3.47 -0.71 -1.65
CA GLY A 2 2.42 0.12 -1.04
C GLY A 2 1.27 0.29 -2.01
N ILE A 3 0.05 0.40 -1.49
CA ILE A 3 -1.19 0.57 -2.24
C ILE A 3 -1.99 1.73 -1.64
N ASP A 4 -2.40 2.66 -2.49
CA ASP A 4 -3.43 3.67 -2.23
C ASP A 4 -4.72 3.20 -2.93
N PRO A 5 -5.69 2.61 -2.21
CA PRO A 5 -6.80 1.91 -2.84
C PRO A 5 -7.88 2.87 -3.31
N GLY A 6 -8.16 2.86 -4.61
CA GLY A 6 -9.27 3.56 -5.26
C GLY A 6 -9.86 2.73 -6.38
N ALA A 7 -11.19 2.72 -6.54
CA ALA A 7 -11.81 1.93 -7.59
C ALA A 7 -11.65 2.57 -8.99
N ALA A 8 -11.49 3.88 -9.11
CA ALA A 8 -11.20 4.55 -10.37
C ALA A 8 -9.70 4.61 -10.64
N ASN A 9 -8.95 4.97 -9.62
CA ASN A 9 -7.50 5.13 -9.66
C ASN A 9 -6.95 4.42 -8.42
N LEU A 10 -6.27 3.31 -8.60
CA LEU A 10 -5.55 2.62 -7.54
C LEU A 10 -4.07 2.93 -7.71
N GLY A 11 -3.48 3.64 -6.73
CA GLY A 11 -2.04 3.88 -6.69
C GLY A 11 -1.27 2.63 -6.25
N PHE A 12 -0.12 2.39 -6.87
CA PHE A 12 0.84 1.41 -6.39
C PHE A 12 2.25 2.02 -6.33
N GLY A 13 3.06 1.54 -5.40
CA GLY A 13 4.45 1.93 -5.27
C GLY A 13 5.30 0.78 -4.75
N VAL A 14 6.44 0.54 -5.38
CA VAL A 14 7.37 -0.52 -5.00
C VAL A 14 8.67 0.09 -4.50
N VAL A 15 9.00 -0.20 -3.24
CA VAL A 15 10.20 0.31 -2.58
C VAL A 15 11.07 -0.85 -2.14
N ARG A 16 12.35 -0.78 -2.47
CA ARG A 16 13.38 -1.67 -1.96
C ARG A 16 14.08 -1.01 -0.77
N ILE A 17 14.28 -1.80 0.28
CA ILE A 17 14.91 -1.35 1.53
C ILE A 17 16.25 -2.07 1.66
N GLU A 18 17.32 -1.31 1.75
CA GLU A 18 18.70 -1.79 1.90
C GLU A 18 19.31 -1.10 3.13
N GLY A 19 19.23 -1.76 4.28
CA GLY A 19 19.63 -1.15 5.56
C GLY A 19 18.77 0.08 5.88
N SER A 20 19.36 1.26 5.93
CA SER A 20 18.66 2.54 6.14
C SER A 20 18.24 3.24 4.84
N ARG A 21 18.65 2.71 3.68
CA ARG A 21 18.35 3.31 2.38
C ARG A 21 17.07 2.73 1.80
N MET A 22 16.22 3.60 1.29
CA MET A 22 15.02 3.24 0.54
C MET A 22 15.15 3.71 -0.90
N VAL A 23 14.79 2.85 -1.86
CA VAL A 23 14.86 3.15 -3.29
C VAL A 23 13.53 2.79 -3.94
N ALA A 24 12.93 3.71 -4.68
CA ALA A 24 11.79 3.41 -5.51
C ALA A 24 12.22 2.50 -6.68
N LEU A 25 11.55 1.38 -6.84
CA LEU A 25 11.73 0.48 -7.97
C LEU A 25 10.68 0.75 -9.05
N ASP A 26 9.47 1.07 -8.63
CA ASP A 26 8.33 1.32 -9.52
C ASP A 26 7.25 2.11 -8.78
N GLY A 27 6.36 2.74 -9.54
CA GLY A 27 5.20 3.42 -9.00
C GLY A 27 4.29 3.94 -10.12
N GLY A 28 3.01 3.83 -9.91
CA GLY A 28 2.04 4.20 -10.92
C GLY A 28 0.59 4.09 -10.44
N VAL A 29 -0.32 4.08 -11.40
CA VAL A 29 -1.76 4.01 -11.16
C VAL A 29 -2.40 2.96 -12.06
N VAL A 30 -3.19 2.09 -11.46
CA VAL A 30 -4.13 1.23 -12.18
C VAL A 30 -5.42 2.01 -12.37
N GLU A 31 -5.67 2.44 -13.59
CA GLU A 31 -6.87 3.20 -13.96
C GLU A 31 -7.98 2.27 -14.43
N THR A 32 -9.22 2.55 -13.98
CA THR A 32 -10.42 1.85 -14.46
C THR A 32 -11.47 2.87 -14.87
N SER A 33 -12.13 2.65 -16.03
CA SER A 33 -13.20 3.51 -16.49
C SER A 33 -14.42 3.46 -15.55
N PRO A 34 -15.01 4.62 -15.16
CA PRO A 34 -16.25 4.65 -14.40
C PRO A 34 -17.46 4.09 -15.19
N GLU A 35 -17.36 3.97 -16.51
CA GLU A 35 -18.39 3.41 -17.38
C GLU A 35 -18.47 1.87 -17.28
N LEU A 36 -17.39 1.24 -16.83
CA LEU A 36 -17.38 -0.20 -16.64
C LEU A 36 -18.16 -0.61 -15.38
N PRO A 37 -18.89 -1.74 -15.44
CA PRO A 37 -19.48 -2.34 -14.24
C PRO A 37 -18.43 -2.59 -13.16
N ILE A 38 -18.84 -2.46 -11.90
CA ILE A 38 -17.89 -2.51 -10.78
C ILE A 38 -17.09 -3.82 -10.73
N GLU A 39 -17.71 -4.94 -11.06
CA GLU A 39 -17.04 -6.25 -11.10
C GLU A 39 -15.92 -6.30 -12.14
N ARG A 40 -16.06 -5.62 -13.28
CA ARG A 40 -15.02 -5.53 -14.30
C ARG A 40 -13.87 -4.65 -13.88
N ARG A 41 -14.16 -3.59 -13.14
CA ARG A 41 -13.14 -2.72 -12.56
C ARG A 41 -12.33 -3.48 -11.51
N ILE A 42 -12.98 -4.23 -10.64
CA ILE A 42 -12.34 -5.06 -9.61
C ILE A 42 -11.51 -6.18 -10.24
N GLU A 43 -12.02 -6.85 -11.27
CA GLU A 43 -11.28 -7.85 -12.05
C GLU A 43 -9.99 -7.25 -12.64
N ARG A 44 -10.06 -6.06 -13.24
CA ARG A 44 -8.90 -5.37 -13.80
C ARG A 44 -7.87 -5.04 -12.72
N ILE A 45 -8.32 -4.45 -11.61
CA ILE A 45 -7.43 -4.14 -10.46
C ILE A 45 -6.72 -5.42 -9.99
N HIS A 46 -7.45 -6.49 -9.77
CA HIS A 46 -6.89 -7.77 -9.33
C HIS A 46 -5.85 -8.30 -10.31
N ARG A 47 -6.15 -8.32 -11.61
CA ARG A 47 -5.26 -8.82 -12.64
C ARG A 47 -3.96 -8.01 -12.70
N GLU A 48 -4.05 -6.67 -12.82
CA GLU A 48 -2.88 -5.80 -12.93
C GLU A 48 -2.01 -5.84 -11.67
N LEU A 49 -2.62 -5.87 -10.48
CA LEU A 49 -1.85 -6.07 -9.24
C LEU A 49 -1.22 -7.46 -9.17
N SER A 50 -1.87 -8.48 -9.68
CA SER A 50 -1.34 -9.83 -9.77
C SER A 50 -0.06 -9.88 -10.61
N GLU A 51 -0.05 -9.21 -11.76
CA GLU A 51 1.10 -9.09 -12.66
C GLU A 51 2.24 -8.29 -11.99
N LEU A 52 1.92 -7.18 -11.32
CA LEU A 52 2.91 -6.38 -10.58
C LEU A 52 3.53 -7.15 -9.42
N ILE A 53 2.75 -7.94 -8.68
CA ILE A 53 3.27 -8.78 -7.60
C ILE A 53 4.19 -9.87 -8.15
N GLU A 54 3.83 -10.48 -9.27
CA GLU A 54 4.65 -11.50 -9.92
C GLU A 54 5.97 -10.92 -10.45
N TRP A 55 5.92 -9.71 -11.03
CA TRP A 55 7.10 -9.04 -11.57
C TRP A 55 8.08 -8.57 -10.48
N HIS A 56 7.55 -7.97 -9.41
CA HIS A 56 8.38 -7.34 -8.37
C HIS A 56 8.69 -8.25 -7.17
N GLU A 57 7.98 -9.37 -7.01
CA GLU A 57 8.11 -10.33 -5.89
C GLU A 57 8.21 -9.64 -4.51
N PRO A 58 7.27 -8.72 -4.16
CA PRO A 58 7.34 -7.98 -2.92
C PRO A 58 7.23 -8.91 -1.71
N LYS A 59 8.04 -8.68 -0.68
CA LYS A 59 8.00 -9.47 0.58
C LYS A 59 6.77 -9.15 1.43
N ALA A 60 6.18 -7.99 1.22
CA ALA A 60 4.96 -7.54 1.90
C ALA A 60 4.20 -6.54 1.04
N MET A 61 2.90 -6.46 1.24
CA MET A 61 2.02 -5.42 0.71
C MET A 61 1.46 -4.61 1.87
N ALA A 62 1.50 -3.30 1.75
CA ALA A 62 0.90 -2.38 2.70
C ALA A 62 -0.19 -1.56 2.02
N LEU A 63 -1.31 -1.33 2.71
CA LEU A 63 -2.44 -0.56 2.20
C LEU A 63 -2.73 0.59 3.15
N GLU A 64 -3.18 1.72 2.60
CA GLU A 64 -3.82 2.74 3.43
C GLU A 64 -5.16 2.21 3.95
N ASP A 65 -5.39 2.39 5.27
CA ASP A 65 -6.62 1.94 5.91
C ASP A 65 -7.79 2.86 5.54
N LEU A 66 -8.96 2.26 5.42
CA LEU A 66 -10.18 2.98 5.08
C LEU A 66 -10.62 3.87 6.24
N TYR A 67 -10.64 5.16 6.01
CA TYR A 67 -11.36 6.08 6.89
C TYR A 67 -12.82 6.21 6.41
N PHE A 68 -13.76 5.68 7.20
CA PHE A 68 -15.19 5.85 6.92
C PHE A 68 -15.59 7.30 7.17
N GLY A 69 -15.46 8.14 6.15
CA GLY A 69 -16.01 9.48 6.12
C GLY A 69 -17.55 9.46 5.93
N LYS A 70 -18.13 10.64 5.78
CA LYS A 70 -19.60 10.78 5.59
C LYS A 70 -20.15 10.14 4.29
N ASN A 71 -19.29 9.76 3.33
CA ASN A 71 -19.69 9.18 2.05
C ASN A 71 -19.48 7.66 2.02
N VAL A 72 -20.51 6.93 2.44
CA VAL A 72 -20.51 5.46 2.47
C VAL A 72 -20.29 4.84 1.08
N HIS A 73 -20.81 5.46 0.03
CA HIS A 73 -20.67 4.94 -1.34
C HIS A 73 -19.20 4.91 -1.80
N SER A 74 -18.48 5.99 -1.55
CA SER A 74 -17.03 6.06 -1.83
C SER A 74 -16.25 5.05 -0.98
N ALA A 75 -16.59 4.92 0.30
CA ALA A 75 -15.95 3.94 1.19
C ALA A 75 -16.13 2.50 0.71
N MET A 76 -17.32 2.14 0.22
CA MET A 76 -17.58 0.82 -0.36
C MET A 76 -16.75 0.56 -1.63
N ALA A 77 -16.58 1.57 -2.48
CA ALA A 77 -15.78 1.42 -3.70
C ALA A 77 -14.31 1.20 -3.39
N VAL A 78 -13.76 1.96 -2.42
CA VAL A 78 -12.40 1.78 -1.91
C VAL A 78 -12.24 0.41 -1.23
N GLY A 79 -13.20 -0.02 -0.40
CA GLY A 79 -13.17 -1.34 0.24
C GLY A 79 -13.13 -2.50 -0.75
N ARG A 80 -13.86 -2.40 -1.87
CA ARG A 80 -13.80 -3.40 -2.94
C ARG A 80 -12.42 -3.44 -3.60
N ALA A 81 -11.81 -2.29 -3.88
CA ALA A 81 -10.47 -2.20 -4.45
C ALA A 81 -9.41 -2.77 -3.48
N SER A 82 -9.51 -2.44 -2.17
CA SER A 82 -8.66 -3.02 -1.14
C SER A 82 -8.79 -4.54 -1.07
N GLY A 83 -10.02 -5.07 -1.12
CA GLY A 83 -10.26 -6.51 -1.15
C GLY A 83 -9.63 -7.20 -2.35
N ALA A 84 -9.69 -6.59 -3.54
CA ALA A 84 -9.03 -7.11 -4.74
C ALA A 84 -7.50 -7.13 -4.58
N ALA A 85 -6.91 -6.07 -4.02
CA ALA A 85 -5.48 -5.99 -3.75
C ALA A 85 -5.03 -7.05 -2.75
N MET A 86 -5.75 -7.21 -1.64
CA MET A 86 -5.47 -8.23 -0.63
C MET A 86 -5.59 -9.66 -1.20
N LEU A 87 -6.59 -9.92 -2.06
CA LEU A 87 -6.76 -11.21 -2.71
C LEU A 87 -5.59 -11.52 -3.63
N ALA A 88 -5.16 -10.56 -4.45
CA ALA A 88 -4.01 -10.72 -5.34
C ALA A 88 -2.73 -11.04 -4.56
N ALA A 89 -2.51 -10.38 -3.42
CA ALA A 89 -1.39 -10.63 -2.53
C ALA A 89 -1.48 -12.02 -1.88
N ALA A 90 -2.64 -12.38 -1.31
CA ALA A 90 -2.86 -13.65 -0.62
C ALA A 90 -2.67 -14.86 -1.53
N GLN A 91 -3.12 -14.79 -2.78
CA GLN A 91 -2.94 -15.85 -3.78
C GLN A 91 -1.47 -16.12 -4.13
N ARG A 92 -0.57 -15.16 -3.83
CA ARG A 92 0.88 -15.27 -4.02
C ARG A 92 1.67 -15.39 -2.72
N GLY A 93 0.98 -15.61 -1.60
CA GLY A 93 1.61 -15.76 -0.29
C GLY A 93 2.22 -14.47 0.27
N VAL A 94 1.89 -13.30 -0.29
CA VAL A 94 2.37 -12.00 0.17
C VAL A 94 1.50 -11.53 1.33
N ARG A 95 2.12 -11.24 2.48
CA ARG A 95 1.41 -10.72 3.66
C ARG A 95 0.97 -9.27 3.46
N CYS A 96 -0.24 -8.95 3.92
CA CYS A 96 -0.81 -7.61 3.87
C CYS A 96 -0.79 -6.94 5.24
N PHE A 97 -0.55 -5.62 5.24
CA PHE A 97 -0.55 -4.74 6.41
C PHE A 97 -1.37 -3.49 6.09
N THR A 98 -2.01 -2.91 7.10
CA THR A 98 -2.79 -1.67 6.93
C THR A 98 -2.26 -0.58 7.84
N TYR A 99 -2.29 0.67 7.37
CA TYR A 99 -1.81 1.84 8.08
C TYR A 99 -2.81 2.99 7.95
N THR A 100 -3.07 3.67 9.06
CA THR A 100 -3.93 4.86 9.03
C THR A 100 -3.24 6.02 8.30
N PRO A 101 -4.01 6.96 7.69
CA PRO A 101 -3.45 8.15 7.05
C PRO A 101 -2.50 8.94 7.98
N GLN A 102 -2.83 9.04 9.26
CA GLN A 102 -1.99 9.72 10.25
C GLN A 102 -0.67 8.99 10.50
N ALA A 103 -0.69 7.63 10.53
CA ALA A 103 0.53 6.84 10.69
C ALA A 103 1.46 7.00 9.49
N ILE A 104 0.89 7.00 8.27
CA ILE A 104 1.65 7.22 7.03
C ILE A 104 2.30 8.61 7.04
N LYS A 105 1.52 9.67 7.31
CA LYS A 105 2.04 11.04 7.40
C LYS A 105 3.12 11.19 8.46
N LYS A 106 2.93 10.57 9.63
CA LYS A 106 3.92 10.61 10.70
C LYS A 106 5.21 9.88 10.31
N ALA A 107 5.11 8.75 9.63
CA ALA A 107 6.28 8.00 9.17
C ALA A 107 7.09 8.78 8.12
N VAL A 108 6.42 9.44 7.17
CA VAL A 108 7.06 10.16 6.07
C VAL A 108 7.55 11.54 6.50
N CYS A 109 6.75 12.30 7.25
CA CYS A 109 7.00 13.71 7.55
C CYS A 109 7.32 13.99 9.03
N GLY A 110 7.29 12.99 9.90
CA GLY A 110 7.43 13.17 11.35
C GLY A 110 6.16 13.72 12.03
N SER A 111 5.14 14.13 11.27
CA SER A 111 3.89 14.72 11.76
C SER A 111 2.68 14.11 11.06
N GLY A 112 1.69 13.62 11.82
CA GLY A 112 0.43 13.13 11.29
C GLY A 112 -0.50 14.21 10.70
N ALA A 113 -0.19 15.50 10.95
CA ALA A 113 -0.91 16.66 10.42
C ALA A 113 -0.32 17.22 9.12
N ALA A 114 0.70 16.56 8.53
CA ALA A 114 1.36 16.99 7.30
C ALA A 114 0.34 17.16 6.15
N GLY A 115 0.51 18.24 5.38
CA GLY A 115 -0.28 18.48 4.17
C GLY A 115 0.16 17.59 3.00
N LYS A 116 -0.71 17.43 1.99
CA LYS A 116 -0.45 16.55 0.85
C LYS A 116 0.85 16.88 0.11
N ASP A 117 1.05 18.14 -0.23
CA ASP A 117 2.28 18.60 -0.92
C ASP A 117 3.55 18.35 -0.11
N GLN A 118 3.45 18.41 1.22
CA GLN A 118 4.57 18.10 2.10
C GLN A 118 4.91 16.62 2.05
N VAL A 119 3.90 15.75 2.10
CA VAL A 119 4.09 14.29 1.99
C VAL A 119 4.75 13.96 0.65
N GLN A 120 4.23 14.47 -0.46
CA GLN A 120 4.76 14.20 -1.80
C GLN A 120 6.23 14.63 -1.94
N ARG A 121 6.60 15.82 -1.47
CA ARG A 121 8.01 16.28 -1.46
C ARG A 121 8.90 15.37 -0.60
N MET A 122 8.42 14.99 0.59
CA MET A 122 9.19 14.12 1.48
C MET A 122 9.38 12.72 0.91
N VAL A 123 8.37 12.16 0.24
CA VAL A 123 8.50 10.89 -0.49
C VAL A 123 9.63 10.98 -1.53
N GLY A 124 9.66 12.05 -2.34
CA GLY A 124 10.75 12.28 -3.29
C GLY A 124 12.12 12.32 -2.60
N THR A 125 12.23 13.08 -1.51
CA THR A 125 13.48 13.21 -0.73
C THR A 125 13.93 11.87 -0.15
N LEU A 126 13.03 11.13 0.50
CA LEU A 126 13.35 9.84 1.15
C LEU A 126 13.77 8.76 0.17
N LEU A 127 13.21 8.78 -1.04
CA LEU A 127 13.52 7.83 -2.11
C LEU A 127 14.65 8.31 -3.04
N GLY A 128 15.18 9.53 -2.83
CA GLY A 128 16.25 10.11 -3.66
C GLY A 128 15.82 10.39 -5.09
N LEU A 129 14.53 10.71 -5.31
CA LEU A 129 14.02 11.06 -6.62
C LEU A 129 14.40 12.49 -7.02
N PRO A 130 14.66 12.77 -8.30
CA PRO A 130 15.01 14.11 -8.77
C PRO A 130 13.88 15.12 -8.61
N GLU A 131 12.63 14.64 -8.67
CA GLU A 131 11.41 15.43 -8.52
C GLU A 131 10.40 14.67 -7.64
N PRO A 132 9.44 15.36 -7.01
CA PRO A 132 8.36 14.70 -6.28
C PRO A 132 7.59 13.75 -7.21
N PRO A 133 7.25 12.53 -6.75
CA PRO A 133 6.61 11.55 -7.61
C PRO A 133 5.21 11.99 -8.05
N THR A 134 4.86 11.69 -9.29
CA THR A 134 3.57 11.92 -9.91
C THR A 134 3.08 10.64 -10.62
N PRO A 135 1.77 10.44 -10.79
CA PRO A 135 0.66 11.22 -10.25
C PRO A 135 0.47 11.03 -8.73
N ASP A 136 -0.45 11.81 -8.14
CA ASP A 136 -0.70 11.84 -6.68
C ASP A 136 -0.91 10.45 -6.07
N HIS A 137 -1.73 9.60 -6.69
CA HIS A 137 -1.97 8.25 -6.19
C HIS A 137 -0.72 7.37 -6.15
N ALA A 138 0.23 7.56 -7.07
CA ALA A 138 1.52 6.88 -7.02
C ALA A 138 2.37 7.38 -5.85
N ALA A 139 2.36 8.70 -5.60
CA ALA A 139 3.05 9.31 -4.46
C ALA A 139 2.47 8.80 -3.12
N ASP A 140 1.14 8.72 -3.01
CA ASP A 140 0.45 8.23 -1.82
C ASP A 140 0.78 6.75 -1.58
N ALA A 141 0.79 5.92 -2.61
CA ALA A 141 1.19 4.51 -2.52
C ALA A 141 2.68 4.33 -2.13
N LEU A 142 3.58 5.16 -2.65
CA LEU A 142 4.98 5.16 -2.23
C LEU A 142 5.13 5.59 -0.76
N ALA A 143 4.32 6.55 -0.28
CA ALA A 143 4.28 6.93 1.14
C ALA A 143 3.85 5.76 2.03
N VAL A 144 2.87 4.95 1.61
CA VAL A 144 2.45 3.72 2.30
C VAL A 144 3.60 2.71 2.36
N ALA A 145 4.33 2.52 1.25
CA ALA A 145 5.49 1.61 1.21
C ALA A 145 6.61 2.06 2.15
N ILE A 146 6.92 3.37 2.20
CA ILE A 146 7.89 3.97 3.13
C ILE A 146 7.45 3.75 4.58
N CYS A 147 6.17 3.99 4.88
CA CYS A 147 5.61 3.78 6.21
C CYS A 147 5.84 2.33 6.67
N HIS A 148 5.49 1.36 5.84
CA HIS A 148 5.73 -0.05 6.14
C HIS A 148 7.22 -0.35 6.35
N GLY A 149 8.08 0.18 5.51
CA GLY A 149 9.53 0.03 5.62
C GLY A 149 10.11 0.51 6.94
N GLY A 150 9.58 1.58 7.50
CA GLY A 150 9.98 2.09 8.81
C GLY A 150 9.49 1.24 10.00
N TYR A 151 8.41 0.46 9.83
CA TYR A 151 7.84 -0.41 10.88
C TYR A 151 8.27 -1.88 10.75
N ALA A 152 8.59 -2.36 9.54
CA ALA A 152 8.91 -3.76 9.28
C ALA A 152 10.01 -4.39 10.17
N PRO A 153 11.08 -3.68 10.57
CA PRO A 153 12.09 -4.24 11.47
C PRO A 153 11.55 -4.59 12.86
N ARG A 154 10.52 -3.90 13.34
CA ARG A 154 9.91 -4.15 14.65
C ARG A 154 9.00 -5.37 14.64
N GLU A 155 8.29 -5.62 13.56
CA GLU A 155 7.41 -6.78 13.41
C GLU A 155 8.15 -8.08 13.11
N ALA A 156 9.25 -8.04 12.38
CA ALA A 156 10.11 -9.21 12.14
C ALA A 156 10.69 -9.77 13.45
N VAL A 157 10.97 -8.92 14.43
CA VAL A 157 11.44 -9.34 15.76
C VAL A 157 10.29 -9.92 16.59
N ALA A 158 9.06 -9.42 16.44
CA ALA A 158 7.89 -9.93 17.16
C ALA A 158 7.38 -11.27 16.61
N ALA A 159 7.46 -11.50 15.31
CA ALA A 159 6.99 -12.71 14.65
C ALA A 159 7.86 -13.96 14.98
N ASN A 160 9.11 -13.78 15.39
CA ASN A 160 9.99 -14.87 15.82
C ASN A 160 9.72 -15.36 17.26
N GLY A 161 8.76 -14.76 17.96
CA GLY A 161 8.44 -15.03 19.36
C GLY A 161 7.10 -15.71 19.65
N THR A 162 6.36 -16.20 18.64
CA THR A 162 5.07 -16.86 18.89
C THR A 162 5.28 -18.35 19.13
N PRO A 163 5.04 -18.88 20.34
CA PRO A 163 5.07 -20.31 20.57
C PRO A 163 3.92 -20.99 19.83
N ALA A 164 4.19 -22.16 19.27
CA ALA A 164 3.20 -23.03 18.67
C ALA A 164 2.02 -23.23 19.64
N VAL A 165 0.81 -22.95 19.19
CA VAL A 165 -0.42 -23.27 19.92
C VAL A 165 -0.52 -24.78 19.95
N GLY A 166 -0.37 -25.33 21.14
CA GLY A 166 -0.50 -26.76 21.42
C GLY A 166 -1.87 -27.26 20.99
N GLY A 167 -1.86 -28.49 20.46
CA GLY A 167 -3.05 -29.16 19.93
C GLY A 167 -4.16 -29.29 20.97
N LEU A 168 -5.37 -29.07 20.52
CA LEU A 168 -6.59 -29.59 21.14
C LEU A 168 -6.71 -31.06 20.75
N ALA A 169 -6.28 -31.94 21.66
CA ALA A 169 -6.75 -33.31 21.71
C ALA A 169 -7.89 -33.34 22.77
N GLY A 170 -9.02 -33.89 22.38
CA GLY A 170 -10.18 -34.12 23.26
C GLY A 170 -11.48 -34.15 22.49
#